data_03b5247cf4c26168e70c6c5a9c2cd77e
#
_entry.id   03b5247cf4c26168e70c6c5a9c2cd77e
#
_cell.length_a   1.000
_cell.length_b   1.000
_cell.length_c   1.000
_cell.angle_alpha   90.00
_cell.angle_beta   90.00
_cell.angle_gamma   90.00
#
_symmetry.space_group_name_H-M   'P 1'
#
loop_
_entity.id
_entity.type
_entity.pdbx_description
1 polymer ?
#
loop_
_entity_poly.entity_id
_entity_poly.type
_entity_poly.pdbx_seq_one_letter_code
_entity_poly.pdbx_strand_id
1 'polypeptide(L)'
;GKVLNIYCWNEEFKSRLEDHYPGYTIVDGTTGTIGDVTVKWNITPNDDNAYQNNLDATLLKQADAAADDKIDLFLVEADYALKYVDTDYTMAVKDLGITDADLADQYQYTKDIVTDSNGVLKGVSWQGCPGVLFYNREAAKEVLGSDDPADVQEYVKDWDTFNDTAAKLKDAGYKITSSANDSYRVYSNNVSSKWVT
;
A
#
# COMPACT_ATOMS: atom_id res chain seq x y z
N GLY A 1 30.55 10.68 6.13
CA GLY A 1 29.70 9.72 5.45
C GLY A 1 28.33 10.32 5.21
N LYS A 2 27.58 9.77 4.29
CA LYS A 2 26.20 10.14 4.04
C LYS A 2 25.30 9.21 4.84
N VAL A 3 24.19 9.73 5.35
CA VAL A 3 23.17 8.94 6.05
C VAL A 3 21.89 8.99 5.22
N LEU A 4 21.21 7.84 5.09
CA LEU A 4 19.87 7.68 4.50
C LEU A 4 18.95 7.13 5.57
N ASN A 5 18.07 7.96 6.10
CA ASN A 5 17.09 7.57 7.11
C ASN A 5 15.78 7.14 6.44
N ILE A 6 15.42 5.87 6.59
CA ILE A 6 14.18 5.28 6.04
C ILE A 6 13.22 4.98 7.17
N TYR A 7 11.98 5.49 7.06
CA TYR A 7 10.89 5.28 8.02
C TYR A 7 9.87 4.30 7.46
N CYS A 8 9.56 3.26 8.21
CA CYS A 8 8.60 2.22 7.85
C CYS A 8 7.91 1.60 9.08
N TRP A 9 6.87 0.80 8.88
CA TRP A 9 6.11 0.19 9.97
C TRP A 9 6.48 -1.28 10.25
N ASN A 10 7.20 -1.92 9.34
CA ASN A 10 7.68 -3.29 9.48
C ASN A 10 8.97 -3.51 8.69
N GLU A 11 9.48 -4.73 8.70
CA GLU A 11 10.74 -5.09 8.04
C GLU A 11 10.60 -5.47 6.56
N GLU A 12 9.40 -5.44 5.98
CA GLU A 12 9.18 -5.95 4.63
C GLU A 12 10.00 -5.18 3.58
N PHE A 13 9.93 -3.85 3.56
CA PHE A 13 10.72 -3.05 2.62
C PHE A 13 12.22 -3.17 2.88
N LYS A 14 12.63 -3.24 4.16
CA LYS A 14 14.01 -3.47 4.55
C LYS A 14 14.55 -4.76 3.94
N SER A 15 13.83 -5.88 4.10
CA SER A 15 14.25 -7.17 3.54
C SER A 15 14.36 -7.14 2.01
N ARG A 16 13.52 -6.35 1.31
CA ARG A 16 13.63 -6.19 -0.14
C ARG A 16 14.91 -5.50 -0.56
N LEU A 17 15.34 -4.45 0.18
CA LEU A 17 16.61 -3.81 -0.08
C LEU A 17 17.79 -4.74 0.25
N GLU A 18 17.73 -5.46 1.35
CA GLU A 18 18.75 -6.42 1.77
C GLU A 18 18.96 -7.53 0.73
N ASP A 19 17.86 -8.04 0.19
CA ASP A 19 17.88 -9.17 -0.77
C ASP A 19 18.21 -8.74 -2.21
N HIS A 20 17.87 -7.52 -2.60
CA HIS A 20 17.84 -7.16 -4.02
C HIS A 20 18.64 -5.92 -4.38
N TYR A 21 18.98 -5.03 -3.44
CA TYR A 21 19.70 -3.81 -3.80
C TYR A 21 21.20 -4.09 -3.99
N PRO A 22 21.75 -3.82 -5.17
CA PRO A 22 23.17 -4.12 -5.46
C PRO A 22 24.11 -3.40 -4.49
N GLY A 23 24.98 -4.17 -3.82
CA GLY A 23 25.98 -3.61 -2.91
C GLY A 23 25.45 -3.25 -1.52
N TYR A 24 24.20 -3.61 -1.18
CA TYR A 24 23.72 -3.49 0.19
C TYR A 24 24.46 -4.47 1.11
N THR A 25 24.88 -3.98 2.27
CA THR A 25 25.55 -4.79 3.30
C THR A 25 24.87 -4.55 4.65
N ILE A 26 24.44 -5.63 5.30
CA ILE A 26 23.83 -5.58 6.63
C ILE A 26 24.94 -5.32 7.67
N VAL A 27 24.74 -4.31 8.52
CA VAL A 27 25.62 -4.01 9.66
C VAL A 27 25.03 -4.57 10.95
N ASP A 28 23.75 -4.30 11.19
CA ASP A 28 22.96 -4.83 12.31
C ASP A 28 21.46 -4.85 11.96
N GLY A 29 20.60 -5.11 12.94
CA GLY A 29 19.15 -5.19 12.73
C GLY A 29 18.48 -3.92 12.21
N THR A 30 19.11 -2.76 12.37
CA THR A 30 18.56 -1.45 12.01
C THR A 30 19.46 -0.61 11.11
N THR A 31 20.62 -1.13 10.75
CA THR A 31 21.66 -0.40 10.01
C THR A 31 22.22 -1.25 8.87
N GLY A 32 22.34 -0.65 7.71
CA GLY A 32 23.06 -1.21 6.57
C GLY A 32 23.96 -0.17 5.91
N THR A 33 24.69 -0.57 4.86
CA THR A 33 25.49 0.33 4.04
C THR A 33 25.30 0.06 2.56
N ILE A 34 25.38 1.12 1.75
CA ILE A 34 25.46 1.06 0.29
C ILE A 34 26.63 1.95 -0.11
N GLY A 35 27.78 1.36 -0.43
CA GLY A 35 29.01 2.12 -0.65
C GLY A 35 29.41 2.95 0.57
N ASP A 36 29.48 4.28 0.43
CA ASP A 36 29.79 5.25 1.50
C ASP A 36 28.54 5.78 2.24
N VAL A 37 27.36 5.28 1.89
CA VAL A 37 26.09 5.68 2.50
C VAL A 37 25.72 4.71 3.63
N THR A 38 25.46 5.25 4.82
CA THR A 38 24.87 4.49 5.93
C THR A 38 23.35 4.55 5.83
N VAL A 39 22.70 3.41 5.73
CA VAL A 39 21.23 3.28 5.71
C VAL A 39 20.77 3.01 7.14
N LYS A 40 19.89 3.86 7.66
CA LYS A 40 19.27 3.69 8.99
C LYS A 40 17.78 3.39 8.84
N TRP A 41 17.35 2.31 9.45
CA TRP A 41 15.95 1.87 9.46
C TRP A 41 15.24 2.33 10.74
N ASN A 42 14.24 3.17 10.57
CA ASN A 42 13.38 3.65 11.65
C ASN A 42 12.05 2.92 11.57
N ILE A 43 11.97 1.77 12.25
CA ILE A 43 10.80 0.88 12.18
C ILE A 43 9.90 1.14 13.39
N THR A 44 8.66 1.55 13.14
CA THR A 44 7.64 1.77 14.16
C THR A 44 6.39 0.99 13.77
N PRO A 45 5.98 -0.06 14.49
CA PRO A 45 4.74 -0.79 14.21
C PRO A 45 3.54 0.15 14.12
N ASN A 46 2.60 -0.16 13.22
CA ASN A 46 1.44 0.73 12.98
C ASN A 46 0.23 0.41 13.89
N ASP A 47 0.46 -0.24 15.02
CA ASP A 47 -0.59 -0.47 16.02
C ASP A 47 -1.08 0.89 16.55
N ASP A 48 -2.40 1.06 16.65
CA ASP A 48 -3.04 2.30 17.11
C ASP A 48 -2.53 3.59 16.39
N ASN A 49 -2.18 3.48 15.11
CA ASN A 49 -1.57 4.54 14.30
C ASN A 49 -0.20 5.03 14.81
N ALA A 50 0.52 4.23 15.58
CA ALA A 50 1.81 4.64 16.17
C ALA A 50 2.83 5.06 15.12
N TYR A 51 2.92 4.35 13.98
CA TYR A 51 3.79 4.73 12.88
C TYR A 51 3.47 6.13 12.35
N GLN A 52 2.21 6.41 12.00
CA GLN A 52 1.80 7.72 11.47
C GLN A 52 2.04 8.83 12.49
N ASN A 53 1.71 8.59 13.77
CA ASN A 53 1.92 9.57 14.83
C ASN A 53 3.41 9.91 15.01
N ASN A 54 4.28 8.90 14.94
CA ASN A 54 5.74 9.09 15.01
C ASN A 54 6.26 9.86 13.79
N LEU A 55 5.80 9.48 12.59
CA LEU A 55 6.17 10.14 11.34
C LEU A 55 5.76 11.62 11.36
N ASP A 56 4.52 11.93 11.73
CA ASP A 56 4.01 13.30 11.84
C ASP A 56 4.85 14.15 12.82
N ALA A 57 5.10 13.62 14.02
CA ALA A 57 5.88 14.31 15.03
C ALA A 57 7.32 14.59 14.60
N THR A 58 7.89 13.70 13.79
CA THR A 58 9.27 13.83 13.27
C THR A 58 9.31 14.80 12.09
N LEU A 59 8.36 14.71 11.15
CA LEU A 59 8.26 15.63 10.01
C LEU A 59 8.09 17.10 10.45
N LEU A 60 7.33 17.34 11.52
CA LEU A 60 7.19 18.70 12.07
C LEU A 60 8.53 19.31 12.54
N LYS A 61 9.52 18.51 12.84
CA LYS A 61 10.87 18.93 13.26
C LYS A 61 11.89 18.88 12.13
N GLN A 62 11.47 18.45 10.93
CA GLN A 62 12.36 18.21 9.80
C GLN A 62 13.24 19.41 9.43
N ALA A 63 12.69 20.63 9.50
CA ALA A 63 13.42 21.84 9.14
C ALA A 63 14.61 22.11 10.07
N ASP A 64 14.45 21.84 11.37
CA ASP A 64 15.44 22.14 12.41
C ASP A 64 16.34 20.94 12.72
N ALA A 65 16.08 19.77 12.15
CA ALA A 65 16.87 18.57 12.36
C ALA A 65 18.29 18.71 11.75
N ALA A 66 19.28 18.12 12.39
CA ALA A 66 20.60 17.97 11.80
C ALA A 66 20.53 17.13 10.52
N ALA A 67 21.46 17.34 9.58
CA ALA A 67 21.40 16.69 8.27
C ALA A 67 21.30 15.15 8.36
N ASP A 68 22.03 14.53 9.28
CA ASP A 68 22.05 13.07 9.46
C ASP A 68 20.86 12.52 10.27
N ASP A 69 19.98 13.40 10.76
CA ASP A 69 18.78 13.05 11.54
C ASP A 69 17.48 13.34 10.77
N LYS A 70 17.57 13.92 9.58
CA LYS A 70 16.42 14.18 8.71
C LYS A 70 15.84 12.88 8.17
N ILE A 71 14.52 12.88 7.97
CA ILE A 71 13.85 11.82 7.21
C ILE A 71 14.19 12.03 5.74
N ASP A 72 14.77 11.01 5.09
CA ASP A 72 15.08 11.05 3.67
C ASP A 72 14.04 10.29 2.83
N LEU A 73 13.53 9.19 3.38
CA LEU A 73 12.50 8.37 2.75
C LEU A 73 11.54 7.84 3.82
N PHE A 74 10.27 7.86 3.53
CA PHE A 74 9.27 7.21 4.38
C PHE A 74 8.23 6.47 3.55
N LEU A 75 7.72 5.38 4.09
CA LEU A 75 6.68 4.58 3.47
C LEU A 75 5.29 5.08 3.86
N VAL A 76 4.34 4.95 2.94
CA VAL A 76 2.92 5.22 3.19
C VAL A 76 2.06 4.14 2.57
N GLU A 77 0.94 3.84 3.20
CA GLU A 77 -0.12 3.01 2.61
C GLU A 77 -1.09 3.87 1.81
N ALA A 78 -1.77 3.25 0.85
CA ALA A 78 -2.76 3.92 0.01
C ALA A 78 -3.86 4.63 0.82
N ASP A 79 -4.25 4.07 1.97
CA ASP A 79 -5.31 4.60 2.83
C ASP A 79 -5.03 6.01 3.36
N TYR A 80 -3.75 6.37 3.53
CA TYR A 80 -3.36 7.67 4.09
C TYR A 80 -2.29 8.41 3.28
N ALA A 81 -1.91 7.93 2.10
CA ALA A 81 -0.89 8.57 1.26
C ALA A 81 -1.19 10.05 0.99
N LEU A 82 -2.46 10.40 0.71
CA LEU A 82 -2.89 11.77 0.44
C LEU A 82 -2.62 12.75 1.58
N LYS A 83 -2.53 12.28 2.82
CA LYS A 83 -2.15 13.10 3.98
C LYS A 83 -0.78 13.76 3.81
N TYR A 84 0.13 13.10 3.10
CA TYR A 84 1.52 13.55 2.92
C TYR A 84 1.81 14.12 1.54
N VAL A 85 1.13 13.62 0.52
CA VAL A 85 1.39 13.94 -0.89
C VAL A 85 1.20 15.42 -1.21
N ASP A 86 0.15 16.05 -0.66
CA ASP A 86 -0.13 17.48 -0.83
C ASP A 86 0.62 18.37 0.18
N THR A 87 1.74 17.92 0.72
CA THR A 87 2.54 18.67 1.68
C THR A 87 3.92 19.00 1.15
N ASP A 88 4.58 19.98 1.77
CA ASP A 88 5.98 20.32 1.49
C ASP A 88 7.00 19.30 2.07
N TYR A 89 6.51 18.26 2.77
CA TYR A 89 7.35 17.16 3.25
C TYR A 89 7.71 16.15 2.16
N THR A 90 7.03 16.19 1.02
CA THR A 90 7.29 15.32 -0.13
C THR A 90 7.78 16.13 -1.32
N MET A 91 8.74 15.61 -2.05
CA MET A 91 9.29 16.25 -3.23
C MET A 91 8.86 15.53 -4.52
N ALA A 92 8.91 16.21 -5.63
CA ALA A 92 8.63 15.59 -6.92
C ALA A 92 9.69 14.53 -7.25
N VAL A 93 9.27 13.32 -7.63
CA VAL A 93 10.21 12.23 -7.95
C VAL A 93 11.14 12.57 -9.12
N LYS A 94 10.69 13.43 -10.05
CA LYS A 94 11.52 13.94 -11.15
C LYS A 94 12.74 14.73 -10.68
N ASP A 95 12.65 15.39 -9.51
CA ASP A 95 13.75 16.16 -8.93
C ASP A 95 14.83 15.24 -8.35
N LEU A 96 14.51 13.96 -8.17
CA LEU A 96 15.44 12.89 -7.84
C LEU A 96 16.05 12.22 -9.08
N GLY A 97 15.68 12.66 -10.28
CA GLY A 97 16.14 12.09 -11.54
C GLY A 97 15.32 10.89 -12.04
N ILE A 98 14.20 10.57 -11.38
CA ILE A 98 13.28 9.51 -11.83
C ILE A 98 12.38 10.09 -12.93
N THR A 99 12.45 9.49 -14.12
CA THR A 99 11.72 9.94 -15.31
C THR A 99 10.45 9.14 -15.56
N ASP A 100 9.57 9.64 -16.44
CA ASP A 100 8.39 8.90 -16.88
C ASP A 100 8.76 7.57 -17.56
N ALA A 101 9.91 7.50 -18.22
CA ALA A 101 10.41 6.26 -18.84
C ALA A 101 10.76 5.19 -17.79
N ASP A 102 11.32 5.60 -16.66
CA ASP A 102 11.64 4.68 -15.56
C ASP A 102 10.38 4.08 -14.93
N LEU A 103 9.24 4.75 -15.05
CA LEU A 103 7.95 4.38 -14.47
C LEU A 103 6.92 3.92 -15.50
N ALA A 104 7.34 3.67 -16.75
CA ALA A 104 6.44 3.33 -17.86
C ALA A 104 5.64 2.05 -17.61
N ASP A 105 6.25 1.05 -16.99
CA ASP A 105 5.63 -0.23 -16.68
C ASP A 105 4.91 -0.27 -15.31
N GLN A 106 4.90 0.84 -14.57
CA GLN A 106 4.20 0.93 -13.30
C GLN A 106 2.68 1.11 -13.53
N TYR A 107 1.86 0.39 -12.78
CA TYR A 107 0.40 0.53 -12.87
C TYR A 107 -0.06 1.95 -12.56
N GLN A 108 -0.94 2.50 -13.39
CA GLN A 108 -1.39 3.89 -13.25
C GLN A 108 -2.02 4.18 -11.88
N TYR A 109 -2.84 3.27 -11.34
CA TYR A 109 -3.48 3.47 -10.03
C TYR A 109 -2.45 3.64 -8.89
N THR A 110 -1.27 3.04 -8.98
CA THR A 110 -0.22 3.20 -7.98
C THR A 110 0.47 4.56 -8.06
N LYS A 111 0.48 5.17 -9.26
CA LYS A 111 0.95 6.54 -9.47
C LYS A 111 -0.08 7.57 -9.00
N ASP A 112 -1.37 7.32 -9.27
CA ASP A 112 -2.46 8.23 -8.90
C ASP A 112 -2.54 8.46 -7.38
N ILE A 113 -2.28 7.41 -6.57
CA ILE A 113 -2.29 7.49 -5.10
C ILE A 113 -1.24 8.47 -4.55
N VAL A 114 -0.12 8.62 -5.23
CA VAL A 114 1.01 9.47 -4.80
C VAL A 114 1.23 10.67 -5.72
N THR A 115 0.20 11.06 -6.44
CA THR A 115 0.14 12.30 -7.24
C THR A 115 -0.62 13.37 -6.45
N ASP A 116 -0.01 14.54 -6.31
CA ASP A 116 -0.62 15.65 -5.58
C ASP A 116 -1.77 16.32 -6.36
N SER A 117 -2.46 17.27 -5.72
CA SER A 117 -3.57 18.02 -6.32
C SER A 117 -3.17 18.87 -7.54
N ASN A 118 -1.88 19.13 -7.74
CA ASN A 118 -1.32 19.82 -8.90
C ASN A 118 -0.87 18.89 -10.03
N GLY A 119 -1.09 17.57 -9.87
CA GLY A 119 -0.67 16.58 -10.84
C GLY A 119 0.83 16.22 -10.78
N VAL A 120 1.50 16.53 -9.67
CA VAL A 120 2.93 16.21 -9.47
C VAL A 120 3.08 14.88 -8.75
N LEU A 121 3.83 13.95 -9.36
CA LEU A 121 4.15 12.66 -8.75
C LEU A 121 5.18 12.85 -7.62
N LYS A 122 4.79 12.46 -6.39
CA LYS A 122 5.55 12.66 -5.15
C LYS A 122 6.11 11.38 -4.53
N GLY A 123 5.82 10.24 -5.12
CA GLY A 123 6.29 8.94 -4.64
C GLY A 123 6.26 7.87 -5.71
N VAL A 124 6.79 6.70 -5.38
CA VAL A 124 6.76 5.52 -6.24
C VAL A 124 6.27 4.31 -5.43
N SER A 125 5.54 3.43 -6.07
CA SER A 125 5.07 2.20 -5.43
C SER A 125 6.03 1.05 -5.71
N TRP A 126 6.27 0.23 -4.70
CA TRP A 126 7.04 -1.00 -4.80
C TRP A 126 6.14 -2.25 -4.73
N GLN A 127 4.83 -2.06 -4.59
CA GLN A 127 3.82 -3.12 -4.54
C GLN A 127 2.67 -2.84 -5.49
N GLY A 128 2.12 -3.91 -6.07
CA GLY A 128 0.82 -3.90 -6.72
C GLY A 128 -0.13 -4.78 -5.90
N CYS A 129 -1.20 -4.18 -5.35
CA CYS A 129 -2.16 -4.87 -4.50
C CYS A 129 -3.57 -4.82 -5.12
N PRO A 130 -3.83 -5.59 -6.19
CA PRO A 130 -5.15 -5.63 -6.79
C PRO A 130 -6.15 -6.31 -5.83
N GLY A 131 -7.38 -5.80 -5.79
CA GLY A 131 -8.48 -6.48 -5.14
C GLY A 131 -8.88 -7.72 -5.94
N VAL A 132 -9.05 -8.85 -5.25
CA VAL A 132 -9.52 -10.11 -5.84
C VAL A 132 -10.54 -10.79 -4.93
N LEU A 133 -11.44 -11.57 -5.53
CA LEU A 133 -12.34 -12.42 -4.79
C LEU A 133 -11.75 -13.82 -4.68
N PHE A 134 -11.55 -14.29 -3.45
CA PHE A 134 -11.25 -15.70 -3.17
C PHE A 134 -12.54 -16.40 -2.78
N TYR A 135 -12.76 -17.61 -3.28
CA TYR A 135 -13.93 -18.41 -2.94
C TYR A 135 -13.58 -19.86 -2.60
N ASN A 136 -14.41 -20.45 -1.76
CA ASN A 136 -14.33 -21.88 -1.45
C ASN A 136 -14.89 -22.68 -2.63
N ARG A 137 -14.03 -23.47 -3.30
CA ARG A 137 -14.41 -24.24 -4.49
C ARG A 137 -15.43 -25.33 -4.20
N GLU A 138 -15.36 -25.97 -3.02
CA GLU A 138 -16.32 -27.00 -2.63
C GLU A 138 -17.72 -26.41 -2.46
N ALA A 139 -17.83 -25.31 -1.73
CA ALA A 139 -19.09 -24.59 -1.55
C ALA A 139 -19.66 -24.06 -2.88
N ALA A 140 -18.82 -23.54 -3.76
CA ALA A 140 -19.23 -23.09 -5.09
C ALA A 140 -19.78 -24.27 -5.91
N LYS A 141 -19.09 -25.39 -5.95
CA LYS A 141 -19.53 -26.58 -6.67
C LYS A 141 -20.85 -27.15 -6.13
N GLU A 142 -20.99 -27.20 -4.81
CA GLU A 142 -22.19 -27.71 -4.14
C GLU A 142 -23.41 -26.83 -4.41
N VAL A 143 -23.24 -25.51 -4.27
CA VAL A 143 -24.40 -24.58 -4.28
C VAL A 143 -24.66 -23.97 -5.66
N LEU A 144 -23.62 -23.70 -6.44
CA LEU A 144 -23.69 -23.07 -7.74
C LEU A 144 -23.59 -24.04 -8.91
N GLY A 145 -23.15 -25.28 -8.64
CA GLY A 145 -23.01 -26.34 -9.64
C GLY A 145 -21.65 -26.34 -10.37
N SER A 146 -20.82 -25.34 -10.16
CA SER A 146 -19.48 -25.24 -10.75
C SER A 146 -18.48 -24.64 -9.76
N ASP A 147 -17.21 -25.05 -9.89
CA ASP A 147 -16.07 -24.49 -9.20
C ASP A 147 -15.08 -23.79 -10.16
N ASP A 148 -15.50 -23.62 -11.42
CA ASP A 148 -14.73 -22.86 -12.40
C ASP A 148 -14.83 -21.34 -12.12
N PRO A 149 -13.71 -20.60 -12.10
CA PRO A 149 -13.73 -19.17 -11.82
C PRO A 149 -14.60 -18.35 -12.78
N ALA A 150 -14.67 -18.73 -14.06
CA ALA A 150 -15.49 -18.03 -15.04
C ALA A 150 -16.99 -18.19 -14.76
N ASP A 151 -17.40 -19.39 -14.36
CA ASP A 151 -18.80 -19.64 -13.96
C ASP A 151 -19.13 -18.93 -12.65
N VAL A 152 -18.25 -19.00 -11.66
CA VAL A 152 -18.45 -18.35 -10.35
C VAL A 152 -18.55 -16.82 -10.51
N GLN A 153 -17.78 -16.23 -11.44
CA GLN A 153 -17.83 -14.80 -11.74
C GLN A 153 -19.26 -14.33 -12.11
N GLU A 154 -20.02 -15.13 -12.83
CA GLU A 154 -21.41 -14.77 -13.22
C GLU A 154 -22.34 -14.65 -11.99
N TYR A 155 -22.07 -15.34 -10.90
CA TYR A 155 -22.84 -15.29 -9.67
C TYR A 155 -22.46 -14.13 -8.74
N VAL A 156 -21.36 -13.43 -9.02
CA VAL A 156 -20.85 -12.34 -8.16
C VAL A 156 -20.43 -11.09 -8.95
N LYS A 157 -20.86 -10.97 -10.20
CA LYS A 157 -20.45 -9.89 -11.12
C LYS A 157 -21.01 -8.50 -10.77
N ASP A 158 -22.10 -8.45 -10.05
CA ASP A 158 -22.74 -7.23 -9.57
C ASP A 158 -23.41 -7.49 -8.21
N TRP A 159 -23.89 -6.43 -7.56
CA TRP A 159 -24.50 -6.54 -6.23
C TRP A 159 -25.81 -7.32 -6.20
N ASP A 160 -26.58 -7.30 -7.28
CA ASP A 160 -27.85 -8.05 -7.36
C ASP A 160 -27.58 -9.55 -7.43
N THR A 161 -26.71 -9.99 -8.33
CA THR A 161 -26.29 -11.39 -8.43
C THR A 161 -25.52 -11.86 -7.19
N PHE A 162 -24.72 -10.98 -6.58
CA PHE A 162 -24.04 -11.28 -5.32
C PHE A 162 -25.02 -11.53 -4.17
N ASN A 163 -26.06 -10.70 -4.04
CA ASN A 163 -27.09 -10.86 -3.00
C ASN A 163 -27.95 -12.12 -3.23
N ASP A 164 -28.32 -12.43 -4.48
CA ASP A 164 -29.03 -13.66 -4.82
C ASP A 164 -28.18 -14.90 -4.50
N THR A 165 -26.89 -14.82 -4.76
CA THR A 165 -25.93 -15.89 -4.42
C THR A 165 -25.76 -16.03 -2.91
N ALA A 166 -25.75 -14.90 -2.18
CA ALA A 166 -25.73 -14.92 -0.71
C ALA A 166 -26.93 -15.65 -0.12
N ALA A 167 -28.13 -15.45 -0.70
CA ALA A 167 -29.34 -16.15 -0.27
C ALA A 167 -29.22 -17.68 -0.50
N LYS A 168 -28.76 -18.11 -1.69
CA LYS A 168 -28.55 -19.53 -2.00
C LYS A 168 -27.54 -20.19 -1.07
N LEU A 169 -26.42 -19.51 -0.82
CA LEU A 169 -25.38 -20.00 0.10
C LEU A 169 -25.90 -20.12 1.54
N LYS A 170 -26.70 -19.12 1.98
CA LYS A 170 -27.31 -19.16 3.32
C LYS A 170 -28.25 -20.34 3.48
N ASP A 171 -29.10 -20.65 2.48
CA ASP A 171 -30.01 -21.80 2.51
C ASP A 171 -29.24 -23.14 2.57
N ALA A 172 -28.05 -23.18 2.01
CA ALA A 172 -27.15 -24.33 2.09
C ALA A 172 -26.25 -24.32 3.35
N GLY A 173 -26.40 -23.36 4.26
CA GLY A 173 -25.64 -23.29 5.51
C GLY A 173 -24.30 -22.56 5.43
N TYR A 174 -24.00 -21.91 4.30
CA TYR A 174 -22.79 -21.13 4.11
C TYR A 174 -23.05 -19.61 4.33
N LYS A 175 -21.96 -18.86 4.50
CA LYS A 175 -21.96 -17.40 4.45
C LYS A 175 -21.12 -16.95 3.26
N ILE A 176 -21.62 -15.93 2.53
CA ILE A 176 -20.93 -15.45 1.31
C ILE A 176 -19.64 -14.67 1.64
N THR A 177 -19.58 -14.01 2.79
CA THR A 177 -18.39 -13.29 3.26
C THR A 177 -18.08 -13.64 4.70
N SER A 178 -16.81 -13.50 5.10
CA SER A 178 -16.38 -13.73 6.47
C SER A 178 -16.85 -12.62 7.41
N SER A 179 -16.95 -11.40 6.89
CA SER A 179 -17.38 -10.23 7.64
C SER A 179 -17.97 -9.14 6.73
N ALA A 180 -18.63 -8.16 7.33
CA ALA A 180 -19.10 -6.97 6.62
C ALA A 180 -17.95 -6.14 6.04
N ASN A 181 -16.74 -6.22 6.63
CA ASN A 181 -15.59 -5.48 6.17
C ASN A 181 -15.14 -5.91 4.76
N ASP A 182 -15.29 -7.19 4.41
CA ASP A 182 -14.92 -7.70 3.08
C ASP A 182 -15.78 -7.04 1.99
N SER A 183 -17.08 -6.95 2.21
CA SER A 183 -18.00 -6.26 1.27
C SER A 183 -17.81 -4.75 1.27
N TYR A 184 -17.54 -4.17 2.45
CA TYR A 184 -17.30 -2.73 2.58
C TYR A 184 -16.06 -2.27 1.78
N ARG A 185 -14.97 -3.04 1.81
CA ARG A 185 -13.76 -2.73 1.03
C ARG A 185 -14.03 -2.63 -0.47
N VAL A 186 -14.78 -3.59 -1.01
CA VAL A 186 -15.18 -3.55 -2.44
C VAL A 186 -16.06 -2.34 -2.72
N TYR A 187 -17.05 -2.08 -1.87
CA TYR A 187 -17.95 -0.96 -2.03
C TYR A 187 -17.23 0.39 -1.93
N SER A 188 -16.40 0.59 -0.90
CA SER A 188 -15.71 1.86 -0.66
C SER A 188 -14.70 2.21 -1.76
N ASN A 189 -14.09 1.21 -2.39
CA ASN A 189 -13.14 1.42 -3.49
C ASN A 189 -13.82 1.73 -4.84
N ASN A 190 -15.14 1.51 -4.94
CA ASN A 190 -15.90 1.74 -6.18
C ASN A 190 -16.86 2.95 -6.11
N VAL A 191 -16.81 3.74 -5.04
CA VAL A 191 -17.61 4.97 -4.97
C VAL A 191 -16.98 6.09 -5.79
N SER A 192 -17.81 6.90 -6.42
CA SER A 192 -17.37 7.98 -7.33
C SER A 192 -17.03 9.30 -6.61
N SER A 193 -17.29 9.39 -5.32
CA SER A 193 -17.03 10.60 -4.53
C SER A 193 -16.59 10.28 -3.11
N LYS A 194 -15.87 11.21 -2.49
CA LYS A 194 -15.46 11.10 -1.09
C LYS A 194 -16.69 11.06 -0.18
N TRP A 195 -16.60 10.28 0.89
CA TRP A 195 -17.65 10.19 1.92
C TRP A 195 -17.60 11.34 2.92
N VAL A 196 -16.39 11.88 3.11
CA VAL A 196 -16.12 13.02 3.99
C VAL A 196 -15.28 14.02 3.21
N THR A 197 -15.67 15.28 3.27
CA THR A 197 -15.00 16.42 2.62
C THR A 197 -14.39 17.32 3.68
#